data_34e53583742184e01288a3ce6fbad450
#
_entry.id   34e53583742184e01288a3ce6fbad450
#
_cell.length_a   1.000
_cell.length_b   1.000
_cell.length_c   1.000
_cell.angle_alpha   90.00
_cell.angle_beta   90.00
_cell.angle_gamma   90.00
#
_symmetry.space_group_name_H-M   'P 1'
#
loop_
_entity.id
_entity.type
_entity.pdbx_description
1 polymer ?
#
loop_
_entity_poly.entity_id
_entity_poly.type
_entity_poly.pdbx_seq_one_letter_code
_entity_poly.pdbx_strand_id
1 'polypeptide(L)'
;IALGTVFKLIPYYILIFLVFIVVFFIQRNVLYKIDYALLFTFIGFFIFTGNIGSLPIANKYLASIVIGNEIGIGVLASQVISNVPSALLLSGFTTNYKGLLIGVNVGGLGTLIASMASLISYKLYAHNNNSTKGKYLLHFTVVNIVFLVVLLILNTIIN
;
A
#
# COMPACT_ATOMS: atom_id res chain seq x y z
N ILE A 1 22.22 -1.77 -4.24
CA ILE A 1 21.89 -3.21 -4.39
C ILE A 1 20.39 -3.35 -4.63
N ALA A 2 19.51 -2.77 -3.79
CA ALA A 2 18.04 -2.84 -3.98
C ALA A 2 17.58 -2.36 -5.36
N LEU A 3 18.12 -1.22 -5.84
CA LEU A 3 17.86 -0.72 -7.19
C LEU A 3 18.29 -1.71 -8.28
N GLY A 4 19.42 -2.41 -8.10
CA GLY A 4 19.87 -3.44 -9.04
C GLY A 4 18.90 -4.62 -9.16
N THR A 5 18.19 -4.95 -8.07
CA THR A 5 17.15 -5.99 -8.11
C THR A 5 15.88 -5.50 -8.82
N VAL A 6 15.50 -4.23 -8.63
CA VAL A 6 14.36 -3.61 -9.35
C VAL A 6 14.62 -3.62 -10.87
N PHE A 7 15.84 -3.32 -11.31
CA PHE A 7 16.25 -3.39 -12.71
C PHE A 7 16.55 -4.81 -13.21
N LYS A 8 16.24 -5.85 -12.41
CA LYS A 8 16.48 -7.28 -12.73
C LYS A 8 17.95 -7.63 -13.00
N LEU A 9 18.90 -6.78 -12.59
CA LEU A 9 20.34 -7.04 -12.71
C LEU A 9 20.83 -8.05 -11.66
N ILE A 10 20.17 -8.12 -10.52
CA ILE A 10 20.50 -9.00 -9.41
C ILE A 10 19.25 -9.81 -9.03
N PRO A 11 19.32 -11.14 -8.93
CA PRO A 11 18.21 -11.96 -8.47
C PRO A 11 17.80 -11.60 -7.04
N TYR A 12 16.51 -11.58 -6.77
CA TYR A 12 15.94 -11.16 -5.47
C TYR A 12 16.42 -12.03 -4.29
N TYR A 13 16.68 -13.32 -4.50
CA TYR A 13 17.17 -14.23 -3.46
C TYR A 13 18.57 -13.86 -2.97
N ILE A 14 19.43 -13.35 -3.86
CA ILE A 14 20.76 -12.84 -3.48
C ILE A 14 20.62 -11.60 -2.60
N LEU A 15 19.69 -10.70 -2.94
CA LEU A 15 19.41 -9.52 -2.13
C LEU A 15 18.94 -9.91 -0.73
N ILE A 16 17.96 -10.82 -0.63
CA ILE A 16 17.42 -11.29 0.64
C ILE A 16 18.56 -11.88 1.52
N PHE A 17 19.35 -12.77 0.94
CA PHE A 17 20.45 -13.42 1.66
C PHE A 17 21.50 -12.42 2.13
N LEU A 18 21.90 -11.49 1.26
CA LEU A 18 22.88 -10.46 1.59
C LEU A 18 22.36 -9.52 2.69
N VAL A 19 21.12 -9.03 2.57
CA VAL A 19 20.51 -8.18 3.60
C VAL A 19 20.42 -8.90 4.92
N PHE A 20 20.01 -10.18 4.92
CA PHE A 20 19.94 -10.99 6.14
C PHE A 20 21.29 -11.13 6.81
N ILE A 21 22.36 -11.45 6.05
CA ILE A 21 23.72 -11.55 6.56
C ILE A 21 24.17 -10.22 7.16
N VAL A 22 24.03 -9.12 6.41
CA VAL A 22 24.48 -7.80 6.85
C VAL A 22 23.77 -7.40 8.15
N VAL A 23 22.45 -7.56 8.22
CA VAL A 23 21.67 -7.21 9.42
C VAL A 23 22.03 -8.13 10.59
N PHE A 24 22.22 -9.42 10.34
CA PHE A 24 22.56 -10.39 11.37
C PHE A 24 23.93 -10.08 12.02
N PHE A 25 24.92 -9.66 11.23
CA PHE A 25 26.27 -9.36 11.76
C PHE A 25 26.40 -7.94 12.32
N ILE A 26 25.71 -6.94 11.73
CA ILE A 26 25.87 -5.54 12.12
C ILE A 26 24.89 -5.16 13.24
N GLN A 27 23.63 -5.62 13.14
CA GLN A 27 22.58 -5.11 14.04
C GLN A 27 21.48 -6.15 14.33
N ARG A 28 21.81 -7.22 15.05
CA ARG A 28 20.86 -8.29 15.43
C ARG A 28 19.58 -7.75 16.10
N ASN A 29 19.71 -6.68 16.86
CA ASN A 29 18.57 -6.07 17.56
C ASN A 29 17.50 -5.54 16.63
N VAL A 30 17.82 -5.21 15.37
CA VAL A 30 16.82 -4.78 14.38
C VAL A 30 15.88 -5.92 14.02
N LEU A 31 16.38 -7.17 13.96
CA LEU A 31 15.56 -8.34 13.66
C LEU A 31 14.45 -8.56 14.70
N TYR A 32 14.72 -8.27 15.97
CA TYR A 32 13.73 -8.38 17.05
C TYR A 32 12.70 -7.22 17.05
N LYS A 33 13.03 -6.10 16.36
CA LYS A 33 12.16 -4.92 16.27
C LYS A 33 11.29 -4.91 15.01
N ILE A 34 11.43 -5.91 14.15
CA ILE A 34 10.60 -6.05 12.95
C ILE A 34 9.15 -6.31 13.39
N ASP A 35 8.23 -5.59 12.76
CA ASP A 35 6.79 -5.86 12.91
C ASP A 35 6.41 -7.11 12.10
N TYR A 36 6.62 -8.28 12.71
CA TYR A 36 6.29 -9.56 12.09
C TYR A 36 4.78 -9.71 11.81
N ALA A 37 3.91 -9.08 12.63
CA ALA A 37 2.47 -9.11 12.40
C ALA A 37 2.13 -8.47 11.06
N LEU A 38 2.79 -7.36 10.75
CA LEU A 38 2.67 -6.70 9.47
C LEU A 38 3.16 -7.56 8.30
N LEU A 39 4.31 -8.23 8.45
CA LEU A 39 4.84 -9.14 7.43
C LEU A 39 3.87 -10.29 7.14
N PHE A 40 3.33 -10.93 8.18
CA PHE A 40 2.33 -12.00 8.03
C PHE A 40 1.03 -11.49 7.41
N THR A 41 0.62 -10.25 7.71
CA THR A 41 -0.54 -9.62 7.07
C THR A 41 -0.33 -9.49 5.56
N PHE A 42 0.84 -9.04 5.10
CA PHE A 42 1.15 -9.00 3.67
C PHE A 42 1.15 -10.39 3.03
N ILE A 43 1.77 -11.39 3.66
CA ILE A 43 1.75 -12.76 3.17
C ILE A 43 0.29 -13.27 3.05
N GLY A 44 -0.53 -13.00 4.06
CA GLY A 44 -1.96 -13.34 4.04
C GLY A 44 -2.69 -12.66 2.88
N PHE A 45 -2.43 -11.39 2.60
CA PHE A 45 -2.99 -10.70 1.45
C PHE A 45 -2.56 -11.31 0.12
N PHE A 46 -1.29 -11.67 -0.06
CA PHE A 46 -0.82 -12.34 -1.29
C PHE A 46 -1.53 -13.67 -1.51
N ILE A 47 -1.67 -14.49 -0.46
CA ILE A 47 -2.38 -15.77 -0.54
C ILE A 47 -3.86 -15.53 -0.87
N PHE A 48 -4.50 -14.56 -0.21
CA PHE A 48 -5.90 -14.23 -0.42
C PHE A 48 -6.17 -13.76 -1.86
N THR A 49 -5.36 -12.82 -2.37
CA THR A 49 -5.53 -12.31 -3.73
C THR A 49 -5.30 -13.38 -4.78
N GLY A 50 -4.28 -14.23 -4.58
CA GLY A 50 -4.01 -15.35 -5.47
C GLY A 50 -5.16 -16.35 -5.53
N ASN A 51 -5.78 -16.65 -4.38
CA ASN A 51 -6.92 -17.57 -4.31
C ASN A 51 -8.21 -16.96 -4.87
N ILE A 52 -8.53 -15.71 -4.56
CA ILE A 52 -9.73 -15.04 -5.11
C ILE A 52 -9.66 -14.93 -6.64
N GLY A 53 -8.48 -14.61 -7.17
CA GLY A 53 -8.28 -14.53 -8.62
C GLY A 53 -8.56 -15.85 -9.35
N SER A 54 -8.41 -17.00 -8.66
CA SER A 54 -8.67 -18.32 -9.21
C SER A 54 -10.16 -18.76 -9.17
N LEU A 55 -11.01 -18.04 -8.41
CA LEU A 55 -12.43 -18.36 -8.29
C LEU A 55 -13.23 -17.68 -9.43
N PRO A 56 -13.85 -18.41 -10.38
CA PRO A 56 -14.49 -17.83 -11.56
C PRO A 56 -15.61 -16.84 -11.23
N ILE A 57 -16.39 -17.09 -10.18
CA ILE A 57 -17.51 -16.24 -9.76
C ILE A 57 -16.99 -14.93 -9.17
N ALA A 58 -16.00 -15.02 -8.26
CA ALA A 58 -15.40 -13.85 -7.64
C ALA A 58 -14.66 -13.00 -8.67
N ASN A 59 -13.93 -13.63 -9.58
CA ASN A 59 -13.24 -12.96 -10.67
C ASN A 59 -14.20 -12.18 -11.55
N LYS A 60 -15.29 -12.79 -12.03
CA LYS A 60 -16.30 -12.12 -12.86
C LYS A 60 -16.94 -10.94 -12.14
N TYR A 61 -17.27 -11.10 -10.87
CA TYR A 61 -17.90 -10.05 -10.07
C TYR A 61 -16.94 -8.88 -9.83
N LEU A 62 -15.71 -9.16 -9.38
CA LEU A 62 -14.71 -8.11 -9.12
C LEU A 62 -14.29 -7.41 -10.41
N ALA A 63 -14.08 -8.14 -11.50
CA ALA A 63 -13.79 -7.55 -12.79
C ALA A 63 -14.90 -6.60 -13.25
N SER A 64 -16.18 -6.96 -13.06
CA SER A 64 -17.30 -6.10 -13.44
C SER A 64 -17.38 -4.79 -12.67
N ILE A 65 -16.88 -4.75 -11.44
CA ILE A 65 -16.83 -3.55 -10.60
C ILE A 65 -15.61 -2.69 -10.94
N VAL A 66 -14.47 -3.33 -11.19
CA VAL A 66 -13.17 -2.66 -11.38
C VAL A 66 -13.04 -2.08 -12.78
N ILE A 67 -13.41 -2.84 -13.82
CA ILE A 67 -13.25 -2.43 -15.22
C ILE A 67 -14.06 -1.16 -15.50
N GLY A 68 -13.37 -0.13 -15.97
CA GLY A 68 -13.94 1.20 -16.23
C GLY A 68 -14.03 2.13 -15.02
N ASN A 69 -13.80 1.61 -13.80
CA ASN A 69 -13.82 2.39 -12.56
C ASN A 69 -12.54 2.24 -11.73
N GLU A 70 -11.42 1.90 -12.38
CA GLU A 70 -10.16 1.54 -11.71
C GLU A 70 -9.68 2.61 -10.72
N ILE A 71 -9.81 3.89 -11.09
CA ILE A 71 -9.39 5.00 -10.23
C ILE A 71 -10.26 5.07 -8.98
N GLY A 72 -11.59 5.10 -9.16
CA GLY A 72 -12.51 5.21 -8.03
C GLY A 72 -12.44 4.02 -7.08
N ILE A 73 -12.44 2.81 -7.63
CA ILE A 73 -12.32 1.57 -6.85
C ILE A 73 -10.94 1.46 -6.18
N GLY A 74 -9.87 1.86 -6.87
CA GLY A 74 -8.53 1.93 -6.29
C GLY A 74 -8.45 2.87 -5.09
N VAL A 75 -9.05 4.07 -5.19
CA VAL A 75 -9.14 5.02 -4.08
C VAL A 75 -9.93 4.42 -2.90
N LEU A 76 -11.13 3.90 -3.15
CA LEU A 76 -12.00 3.35 -2.09
C LEU A 76 -11.36 2.14 -1.40
N ALA A 77 -10.84 1.19 -2.17
CA ALA A 77 -10.16 0.02 -1.62
C ALA A 77 -8.96 0.41 -0.74
N SER A 78 -8.21 1.44 -1.16
CA SER A 78 -7.07 1.93 -0.39
C SER A 78 -7.47 2.47 0.99
N GLN A 79 -8.65 3.07 1.14
CA GLN A 79 -9.15 3.55 2.44
C GLN A 79 -9.44 2.40 3.42
N VAL A 80 -9.67 1.20 2.93
CA VAL A 80 -10.07 0.03 3.75
C VAL A 80 -8.90 -0.90 4.02
N ILE A 81 -8.14 -1.27 2.97
CA ILE A 81 -7.11 -2.30 3.06
C ILE A 81 -5.70 -1.79 2.76
N SER A 82 -5.52 -0.46 2.68
CA SER A 82 -4.27 0.21 2.29
C SER A 82 -3.95 0.08 0.79
N ASN A 83 -3.20 1.04 0.28
CA ASN A 83 -2.93 1.19 -1.16
C ASN A 83 -2.15 0.01 -1.78
N VAL A 84 -1.17 -0.56 -1.07
CA VAL A 84 -0.36 -1.66 -1.62
C VAL A 84 -1.17 -2.95 -1.74
N PRO A 85 -1.88 -3.44 -0.70
CA PRO A 85 -2.78 -4.57 -0.85
C PRO A 85 -3.90 -4.33 -1.88
N SER A 86 -4.44 -3.10 -1.96
CA SER A 86 -5.43 -2.74 -2.98
C SER A 86 -4.89 -2.87 -4.39
N ALA A 87 -3.67 -2.37 -4.65
CA ALA A 87 -3.02 -2.51 -5.94
C ALA A 87 -2.86 -3.98 -6.33
N LEU A 88 -2.39 -4.82 -5.40
CA LEU A 88 -2.20 -6.25 -5.64
C LEU A 88 -3.53 -6.97 -5.88
N LEU A 89 -4.53 -6.72 -5.04
CA LEU A 89 -5.85 -7.34 -5.19
C LEU A 89 -6.47 -6.98 -6.53
N LEU A 90 -6.52 -5.69 -6.86
CA LEU A 90 -7.25 -5.20 -8.02
C LEU A 90 -6.50 -5.43 -9.35
N SER A 91 -5.18 -5.60 -9.33
CA SER A 91 -4.37 -5.82 -10.53
C SER A 91 -4.73 -7.12 -11.29
N GLY A 92 -5.30 -8.09 -10.61
CA GLY A 92 -5.78 -9.32 -11.23
C GLY A 92 -7.11 -9.19 -11.99
N PHE A 93 -7.80 -8.03 -11.87
CA PHE A 93 -9.15 -7.83 -12.39
C PHE A 93 -9.26 -6.73 -13.42
N THR A 94 -8.16 -6.09 -13.83
CA THR A 94 -8.14 -5.06 -14.87
C THR A 94 -6.87 -5.15 -15.71
N THR A 95 -6.97 -4.68 -16.94
CA THR A 95 -5.83 -4.46 -17.85
C THR A 95 -5.42 -2.99 -17.89
N ASN A 96 -6.24 -2.08 -17.32
CA ASN A 96 -5.93 -0.66 -17.24
C ASN A 96 -5.07 -0.36 -15.99
N TYR A 97 -3.84 -0.84 -16.02
CA TYR A 97 -2.89 -0.62 -14.92
C TYR A 97 -2.57 0.85 -14.66
N LYS A 98 -2.66 1.72 -15.69
CA LYS A 98 -2.46 3.16 -15.52
C LYS A 98 -3.54 3.74 -14.60
N GLY A 99 -4.81 3.47 -14.89
CA GLY A 99 -5.92 3.93 -14.07
C GLY A 99 -5.86 3.38 -12.64
N LEU A 100 -5.55 2.08 -12.50
CA LEU A 100 -5.40 1.44 -11.20
C LEU A 100 -4.27 2.09 -10.39
N LEU A 101 -3.07 2.31 -10.98
CA LEU A 101 -1.95 2.93 -10.28
C LEU A 101 -2.26 4.36 -9.83
N ILE A 102 -2.95 5.15 -10.66
CA ILE A 102 -3.42 6.48 -10.27
C ILE A 102 -4.36 6.35 -9.06
N GLY A 103 -5.35 5.47 -9.15
CA GLY A 103 -6.34 5.27 -8.09
C GLY A 103 -5.73 4.88 -6.75
N VAL A 104 -4.85 3.87 -6.72
CA VAL A 104 -4.26 3.41 -5.46
C VAL A 104 -3.21 4.38 -4.90
N ASN A 105 -2.47 5.10 -5.75
CA ASN A 105 -1.50 6.10 -5.28
C ASN A 105 -2.20 7.33 -4.70
N VAL A 106 -3.20 7.86 -5.39
CA VAL A 106 -4.04 8.95 -4.88
C VAL A 106 -4.83 8.47 -3.66
N GLY A 107 -5.35 7.24 -3.71
CA GLY A 107 -6.04 6.59 -2.60
C GLY A 107 -5.18 6.32 -1.37
N GLY A 108 -3.84 6.35 -1.48
CA GLY A 108 -2.93 6.33 -0.34
C GLY A 108 -3.00 7.58 0.56
N LEU A 109 -3.63 8.64 0.06
CA LEU A 109 -4.06 9.80 0.84
C LEU A 109 -5.44 9.54 1.50
N GLY A 110 -5.81 10.37 2.45
CA GLY A 110 -7.10 10.28 3.15
C GLY A 110 -6.93 9.76 4.57
N THR A 111 -7.39 8.55 4.85
CA THR A 111 -7.31 7.98 6.20
C THR A 111 -5.91 7.48 6.56
N LEU A 112 -5.64 7.28 7.86
CA LEU A 112 -4.38 6.68 8.31
C LEU A 112 -4.14 5.27 7.77
N ILE A 113 -5.21 4.51 7.52
CA ILE A 113 -5.14 3.13 7.04
C ILE A 113 -4.80 3.10 5.55
N ALA A 114 -5.10 4.16 4.81
CA ALA A 114 -4.93 4.23 3.37
C ALA A 114 -3.48 4.02 2.91
N SER A 115 -2.49 4.30 3.77
CA SER A 115 -1.08 4.10 3.46
C SER A 115 -0.28 3.70 4.69
N MET A 116 0.65 2.77 4.50
CA MET A 116 1.64 2.38 5.51
C MET A 116 2.49 3.58 5.97
N ALA A 117 2.85 4.48 5.06
CA ALA A 117 3.61 5.68 5.39
C ALA A 117 2.85 6.57 6.39
N SER A 118 1.54 6.69 6.22
CA SER A 118 0.64 7.41 7.13
C SER A 118 0.64 6.80 8.54
N LEU A 119 0.55 5.47 8.64
CA LEU A 119 0.61 4.75 9.92
C LEU A 119 1.98 4.90 10.61
N ILE A 120 3.08 4.84 9.87
CA ILE A 120 4.43 5.04 10.41
C ILE A 120 4.57 6.47 10.93
N SER A 121 4.14 7.47 10.16
CA SER A 121 4.15 8.88 10.57
C SER A 121 3.38 9.10 11.87
N TYR A 122 2.18 8.52 11.96
CA TYR A 122 1.39 8.59 13.19
C TYR A 122 2.08 7.90 14.37
N LYS A 123 2.63 6.69 14.18
CA LYS A 123 3.34 5.96 15.24
C LYS A 123 4.52 6.76 15.78
N LEU A 124 5.31 7.37 14.90
CA LEU A 124 6.44 8.22 15.30
C LEU A 124 5.99 9.44 16.10
N TYR A 125 4.94 10.12 15.64
CA TYR A 125 4.38 11.26 16.36
C TYR A 125 3.80 10.85 17.72
N ALA A 126 3.04 9.75 17.77
CA ALA A 126 2.37 9.27 18.98
C ALA A 126 3.34 8.76 20.07
N HIS A 127 4.58 8.44 19.67
CA HIS A 127 5.63 8.02 20.62
C HIS A 127 6.22 9.20 21.43
N ASN A 128 5.97 10.44 21.01
CA ASN A 128 6.44 11.61 21.74
C ASN A 128 5.52 11.90 22.94
N ASN A 129 6.10 12.08 24.12
CA ASN A 129 5.39 12.26 25.38
C ASN A 129 4.45 13.48 25.42
N ASN A 130 4.75 14.54 24.61
CA ASN A 130 3.93 15.75 24.51
C ASN A 130 2.94 15.71 23.34
N SER A 131 2.68 14.55 22.75
CA SER A 131 1.84 14.42 21.57
C SER A 131 0.35 14.62 21.87
N THR A 132 -0.30 15.50 21.10
CA THR A 132 -1.75 15.63 21.05
C THR A 132 -2.32 14.75 19.93
N LYS A 133 -2.42 13.44 20.20
CA LYS A 133 -2.77 12.41 19.20
C LYS A 133 -4.04 12.73 18.41
N GLY A 134 -5.09 13.21 19.08
CA GLY A 134 -6.37 13.55 18.44
C GLY A 134 -6.25 14.74 17.49
N LYS A 135 -5.52 15.78 17.86
CA LYS A 135 -5.28 16.93 16.97
C LYS A 135 -4.46 16.54 15.76
N TYR A 136 -3.44 15.69 15.92
CA TYR A 136 -2.67 15.18 14.80
C TYR A 136 -3.56 14.41 13.82
N LEU A 137 -4.36 13.47 14.32
CA LEU A 137 -5.29 12.68 13.52
C LEU A 137 -6.23 13.55 12.70
N LEU A 138 -6.84 14.54 13.34
CA LEU A 138 -7.76 15.45 12.65
C LEU A 138 -7.05 16.23 11.54
N HIS A 139 -5.94 16.90 11.86
CA HIS A 139 -5.19 17.67 10.88
C HIS A 139 -4.66 16.80 9.74
N PHE A 140 -4.10 15.65 10.08
CA PHE A 140 -3.60 14.69 9.10
C PHE A 140 -4.70 14.29 8.13
N THR A 141 -5.86 13.84 8.65
CA THR A 141 -6.97 13.35 7.83
C THR A 141 -7.54 14.46 6.95
N VAL A 142 -7.78 15.66 7.53
CA VAL A 142 -8.32 16.80 6.77
C VAL A 142 -7.38 17.19 5.63
N VAL A 143 -6.09 17.38 5.90
CA VAL A 143 -5.11 17.76 4.89
C VAL A 143 -5.00 16.70 3.80
N ASN A 144 -4.93 15.42 4.17
CA ASN A 144 -4.85 14.33 3.19
C ASN A 144 -6.12 14.20 2.35
N ILE A 145 -7.31 14.40 2.92
CA ILE A 145 -8.57 14.41 2.15
C ILE A 145 -8.59 15.57 1.16
N VAL A 146 -8.13 16.77 1.56
CA VAL A 146 -8.03 17.91 0.65
C VAL A 146 -7.10 17.59 -0.53
N PHE A 147 -5.91 17.04 -0.26
CA PHE A 147 -4.98 16.63 -1.32
C PHE A 147 -5.58 15.53 -2.22
N LEU A 148 -6.25 14.54 -1.64
CA LEU A 148 -6.94 13.49 -2.40
C LEU A 148 -7.96 14.10 -3.37
N VAL A 149 -8.82 14.99 -2.90
CA VAL A 149 -9.84 15.64 -3.74
C VAL A 149 -9.21 16.48 -4.84
N VAL A 150 -8.19 17.29 -4.50
CA VAL A 150 -7.47 18.12 -5.47
C VAL A 150 -6.83 17.26 -6.56
N LEU A 151 -6.17 16.17 -6.19
CA LEU A 151 -5.52 15.27 -7.15
C LEU A 151 -6.54 14.54 -8.03
N LEU A 152 -7.69 14.14 -7.50
CA LEU A 152 -8.78 13.57 -8.32
C LEU A 152 -9.33 14.57 -9.32
N ILE A 153 -9.55 15.83 -8.90
CA ILE A 153 -10.00 16.90 -9.80
C ILE A 153 -8.94 17.15 -10.90
N LEU A 154 -7.67 17.27 -10.53
CA LEU A 154 -6.59 17.44 -11.49
C LEU A 154 -6.51 16.28 -12.49
N ASN A 155 -6.66 15.04 -12.01
CA ASN A 155 -6.68 13.88 -12.89
C ASN A 155 -7.85 13.93 -13.89
N THR A 156 -9.01 14.44 -13.49
CA THR A 156 -10.18 14.57 -14.38
C THR A 156 -10.00 15.68 -15.42
N ILE A 157 -9.19 16.72 -15.11
CA ILE A 157 -8.92 17.82 -16.05
C ILE A 157 -7.85 17.43 -17.07
N ILE A 158 -6.89 16.58 -16.66
CA ILE A 158 -5.73 16.21 -17.50
C ILE A 158 -6.02 15.05 -18.45
N ASN A 159 -6.95 14.15 -18.10
CA ASN A 159 -7.35 13.00 -18.90
C ASN A 159 -8.71 13.24 -19.58
#